data_42fca95bd7b20929596cf6aa56dcf4e4
#
_entry.id   42fca95bd7b20929596cf6aa56dcf4e4
#
_cell.length_a   1.000
_cell.length_b   1.000
_cell.length_c   1.000
_cell.angle_alpha   90.00
_cell.angle_beta   90.00
_cell.angle_gamma   90.00
#
_symmetry.space_group_name_H-M   'P 1'
#
loop_
_entity.id
_entity.type
_entity.pdbx_description
1 polymer ?
#
loop_
_entity_poly.entity_id
_entity_poly.type
_entity_poly.pdbx_seq_one_letter_code
_entity_poly.pdbx_strand_id
1 'polypeptide(L)'
;QNLVVHTLPGDRYGVAAGGRRLAALNMLAERGIIPADWPVRVKVIPQELATAASMTENGHRRDMHPAEQIAGFRAMAQEGKTPAQIGDLLGYSPRHVQRMLKLADLAPVILDALAEDRITTEHCQALALENDTARQVQVFEAACQSGWGGKPDVRVIRNLITESEVAVAGNSKFRFVGADAFSPDELRTDLFSDDEGGYVDCVALDAALLEKLQAVAEFLREAEGWEWCAGRME
;
A
#
# COMPACT_ATOMS: atom_id res chain seq x y z
N GLN A 1 -17.04 25.24 -17.27
CA GLN A 1 -16.41 24.87 -15.97
C GLN A 1 -15.17 25.73 -15.79
N ASN A 2 -14.95 26.26 -14.57
CA ASN A 2 -13.81 27.11 -14.22
C ASN A 2 -12.53 26.27 -14.05
N LEU A 3 -11.34 26.89 -14.22
CA LEU A 3 -10.10 26.32 -13.72
C LEU A 3 -10.10 26.38 -12.18
N VAL A 4 -9.51 25.39 -11.53
CA VAL A 4 -9.24 25.43 -10.08
C VAL A 4 -7.76 25.71 -9.88
N VAL A 5 -7.45 26.76 -9.13
CA VAL A 5 -6.09 27.26 -8.94
C VAL A 5 -5.79 27.51 -7.48
N HIS A 6 -4.51 27.48 -7.11
CA HIS A 6 -4.01 27.95 -5.81
C HIS A 6 -2.94 29.02 -6.01
N THR A 7 -2.74 29.88 -5.03
CA THR A 7 -1.76 30.93 -5.08
C THR A 7 -0.33 30.40 -4.95
N LEU A 8 0.58 30.96 -5.74
CA LEU A 8 2.02 30.74 -5.67
C LEU A 8 2.73 32.05 -5.32
N PRO A 9 3.97 32.03 -4.83
CA PRO A 9 4.75 33.24 -4.62
C PRO A 9 4.89 34.07 -5.90
N GLY A 10 4.85 35.41 -5.79
CA GLY A 10 5.03 36.34 -6.91
C GLY A 10 3.82 36.49 -7.82
N ASP A 11 2.62 36.58 -7.27
CA ASP A 11 1.35 36.83 -7.97
C ASP A 11 1.04 35.80 -9.08
N ARG A 12 1.53 34.57 -8.91
CA ARG A 12 1.29 33.45 -9.82
C ARG A 12 0.25 32.49 -9.26
N TYR A 13 -0.35 31.72 -10.14
CA TYR A 13 -1.30 30.68 -9.77
C TYR A 13 -0.84 29.32 -10.29
N GLY A 14 -0.90 28.31 -9.43
CA GLY A 14 -0.77 26.91 -9.82
C GLY A 14 -2.14 26.31 -10.17
N VAL A 15 -2.24 25.60 -11.29
CA VAL A 15 -3.50 24.96 -11.70
C VAL A 15 -3.59 23.59 -11.01
N ALA A 16 -4.53 23.47 -10.07
CA ALA A 16 -4.85 22.22 -9.39
C ALA A 16 -5.79 21.35 -10.23
N ALA A 17 -6.74 21.96 -10.98
CA ALA A 17 -7.65 21.21 -11.84
C ALA A 17 -8.00 21.99 -13.10
N GLY A 18 -8.17 21.30 -14.24
CA GLY A 18 -8.45 21.90 -15.52
C GLY A 18 -7.24 22.07 -16.44
N GLY A 19 -6.14 21.34 -16.24
CA GLY A 19 -4.90 21.44 -17.02
C GLY A 19 -5.11 21.30 -18.53
N ARG A 20 -5.98 20.40 -18.99
CA ARG A 20 -6.34 20.28 -20.42
C ARG A 20 -7.00 21.54 -20.99
N ARG A 21 -7.84 22.22 -20.20
CA ARG A 21 -8.47 23.48 -20.59
C ARG A 21 -7.45 24.60 -20.69
N LEU A 22 -6.51 24.67 -19.75
CA LEU A 22 -5.41 25.62 -19.81
C LEU A 22 -4.54 25.37 -21.05
N ALA A 23 -4.18 24.12 -21.35
CA ALA A 23 -3.43 23.76 -22.54
C ALA A 23 -4.18 24.17 -23.83
N ALA A 24 -5.48 23.92 -23.89
CA ALA A 24 -6.30 24.34 -25.03
C ALA A 24 -6.35 25.87 -25.21
N LEU A 25 -6.47 26.63 -24.10
CA LEU A 25 -6.43 28.09 -24.12
C LEU A 25 -5.07 28.61 -24.60
N ASN A 26 -3.98 28.05 -24.15
CA ASN A 26 -2.64 28.40 -24.60
C ASN A 26 -2.48 28.14 -26.12
N MET A 27 -2.95 26.98 -26.62
CA MET A 27 -2.92 26.69 -28.05
C MET A 27 -3.74 27.68 -28.86
N LEU A 28 -4.90 28.14 -28.37
CA LEU A 28 -5.73 29.13 -29.03
C LEU A 28 -5.04 30.50 -29.04
N ALA A 29 -4.38 30.89 -27.98
CA ALA A 29 -3.58 32.11 -27.87
C ALA A 29 -2.38 32.08 -28.84
N GLU A 30 -1.63 30.98 -28.87
CA GLU A 30 -0.49 30.78 -29.79
C GLU A 30 -0.93 30.86 -31.27
N ARG A 31 -2.14 30.41 -31.60
CA ARG A 31 -2.71 30.49 -32.94
C ARG A 31 -3.33 31.86 -33.25
N GLY A 32 -3.29 32.80 -32.31
CA GLY A 32 -3.87 34.14 -32.48
C GLY A 32 -5.41 34.15 -32.54
N ILE A 33 -6.08 33.06 -32.13
CA ILE A 33 -7.56 32.98 -32.13
C ILE A 33 -8.14 33.75 -30.96
N ILE A 34 -7.43 33.77 -29.82
CA ILE A 34 -7.75 34.59 -28.66
C ILE A 34 -6.53 35.43 -28.29
N PRO A 35 -6.69 36.63 -27.69
CA PRO A 35 -5.54 37.38 -27.19
C PRO A 35 -4.86 36.70 -26.02
N ALA A 36 -3.56 36.97 -25.80
CA ALA A 36 -2.78 36.36 -24.75
C ALA A 36 -3.25 36.69 -23.31
N ASP A 37 -3.94 37.82 -23.16
CA ASP A 37 -4.56 38.33 -21.95
C ASP A 37 -6.07 37.95 -21.82
N TRP A 38 -6.51 36.92 -22.54
CA TRP A 38 -7.90 36.47 -22.50
C TRP A 38 -8.32 36.13 -21.06
N PRO A 39 -9.42 36.74 -20.54
CA PRO A 39 -9.86 36.56 -19.18
C PRO A 39 -10.41 35.15 -18.93
N VAL A 40 -9.84 34.43 -17.99
CA VAL A 40 -10.24 33.07 -17.62
C VAL A 40 -10.89 33.08 -16.24
N ARG A 41 -12.06 32.47 -16.12
CA ARG A 41 -12.71 32.29 -14.82
C ARG A 41 -12.01 31.19 -14.05
N VAL A 42 -11.58 31.50 -12.83
CA VAL A 42 -10.89 30.57 -11.92
C VAL A 42 -11.62 30.46 -10.58
N LYS A 43 -11.50 29.29 -9.94
CA LYS A 43 -11.84 29.10 -8.53
C LYS A 43 -10.52 28.98 -7.75
N VAL A 44 -10.26 29.93 -6.86
CA VAL A 44 -9.08 29.88 -6.00
C VAL A 44 -9.38 29.00 -4.80
N ILE A 45 -8.47 28.06 -4.50
CA ILE A 45 -8.52 27.18 -3.32
C ILE A 45 -7.24 27.34 -2.50
N PRO A 46 -7.24 26.99 -1.20
CA PRO A 46 -6.03 26.87 -0.41
C PRO A 46 -5.05 25.85 -1.03
N GLN A 47 -3.74 26.10 -0.87
CA GLN A 47 -2.71 25.25 -1.45
C GLN A 47 -2.75 23.81 -0.93
N GLU A 48 -3.10 23.62 0.34
CA GLU A 48 -3.27 22.32 1.00
C GLU A 48 -4.39 21.45 0.40
N LEU A 49 -5.29 22.04 -0.39
CA LEU A 49 -6.36 21.33 -1.08
C LEU A 49 -6.03 21.06 -2.56
N ALA A 50 -4.90 21.53 -3.08
CA ALA A 50 -4.57 21.45 -4.49
C ALA A 50 -4.46 20.00 -4.98
N THR A 51 -3.75 19.13 -4.24
CA THR A 51 -3.57 17.71 -4.57
C THR A 51 -4.91 16.97 -4.55
N ALA A 52 -5.73 17.17 -3.51
CA ALA A 52 -7.06 16.57 -3.41
C ALA A 52 -7.98 17.01 -4.56
N ALA A 53 -7.96 18.30 -4.92
CA ALA A 53 -8.74 18.82 -6.04
C ALA A 53 -8.32 18.21 -7.39
N SER A 54 -7.02 18.01 -7.61
CA SER A 54 -6.48 17.34 -8.80
C SER A 54 -6.95 15.88 -8.89
N MET A 55 -6.84 15.13 -7.80
CA MET A 55 -7.28 13.74 -7.73
C MET A 55 -8.78 13.58 -7.96
N THR A 56 -9.60 14.46 -7.35
CA THR A 56 -11.06 14.42 -7.49
C THR A 56 -11.48 14.74 -8.95
N GLU A 57 -10.85 15.71 -9.61
CA GLU A 57 -11.18 16.02 -11.02
C GLU A 57 -10.85 14.82 -11.92
N ASN A 58 -9.69 14.20 -11.73
CA ASN A 58 -9.25 13.07 -12.54
C ASN A 58 -10.10 11.82 -12.28
N GLY A 59 -10.47 11.54 -11.04
CA GLY A 59 -11.32 10.42 -10.66
C GLY A 59 -12.74 10.45 -11.22
N HIS A 60 -13.26 11.64 -11.55
CA HIS A 60 -14.61 11.79 -12.16
C HIS A 60 -14.64 11.65 -13.69
N ARG A 61 -13.48 11.62 -14.36
CA ARG A 61 -13.44 11.66 -15.83
C ARG A 61 -12.95 10.40 -16.51
N ARG A 62 -12.14 9.65 -15.85
CA ARG A 62 -11.55 8.40 -16.31
C ARG A 62 -11.03 7.68 -15.07
N ASP A 63 -11.13 6.37 -15.04
CA ASP A 63 -10.46 5.60 -14.00
C ASP A 63 -8.97 5.99 -14.02
N MET A 64 -8.55 6.65 -12.93
CA MET A 64 -7.16 7.07 -12.75
C MET A 64 -6.28 5.83 -12.72
N HIS A 65 -5.16 5.84 -13.46
CA HIS A 65 -4.23 4.73 -13.45
C HIS A 65 -3.79 4.43 -12.00
N PRO A 66 -3.68 3.16 -11.60
CA PRO A 66 -3.30 2.79 -10.22
C PRO A 66 -2.01 3.45 -9.74
N ALA A 67 -0.99 3.57 -10.60
CA ALA A 67 0.26 4.25 -10.27
C ALA A 67 0.05 5.76 -9.96
N GLU A 68 -0.83 6.44 -10.71
CA GLU A 68 -1.18 7.84 -10.44
C GLU A 68 -1.94 8.00 -9.13
N GLN A 69 -2.84 7.04 -8.82
CA GLN A 69 -3.55 7.03 -7.54
C GLN A 69 -2.58 6.89 -6.38
N ILE A 70 -1.67 5.91 -6.43
CA ILE A 70 -0.65 5.66 -5.40
C ILE A 70 0.21 6.91 -5.20
N ALA A 71 0.68 7.55 -6.29
CA ALA A 71 1.46 8.77 -6.22
C ALA A 71 0.68 9.94 -5.57
N GLY A 72 -0.61 10.09 -5.86
CA GLY A 72 -1.47 11.09 -5.26
C GLY A 72 -1.68 10.88 -3.75
N PHE A 73 -1.91 9.65 -3.31
CA PHE A 73 -2.01 9.32 -1.88
C PHE A 73 -0.68 9.60 -1.15
N ARG A 74 0.46 9.22 -1.76
CA ARG A 74 1.80 9.50 -1.23
C ARG A 74 2.04 11.01 -1.07
N ALA A 75 1.70 11.81 -2.08
CA ALA A 75 1.87 13.26 -2.04
C ALA A 75 1.10 13.89 -0.88
N MET A 76 -0.16 13.48 -0.66
CA MET A 76 -0.96 13.98 0.47
C MET A 76 -0.41 13.55 1.84
N ALA A 77 0.12 12.34 1.95
CA ALA A 77 0.79 11.90 3.18
C ALA A 77 2.07 12.70 3.46
N GLN A 78 2.85 13.04 2.42
CA GLN A 78 4.02 13.89 2.53
C GLN A 78 3.67 15.34 2.91
N GLU A 79 2.47 15.81 2.56
CA GLU A 79 1.91 17.09 3.04
C GLU A 79 1.48 17.02 4.54
N GLY A 80 1.69 15.90 5.21
CA GLY A 80 1.39 15.71 6.64
C GLY A 80 -0.05 15.29 6.94
N LYS A 81 -0.84 14.91 5.94
CA LYS A 81 -2.22 14.44 6.15
C LYS A 81 -2.24 13.00 6.66
N THR A 82 -3.07 12.73 7.64
CA THR A 82 -3.30 11.36 8.15
C THR A 82 -4.18 10.55 7.18
N PRO A 83 -4.13 9.20 7.22
CA PRO A 83 -5.01 8.36 6.41
C PRO A 83 -6.51 8.68 6.55
N ALA A 84 -6.95 9.06 7.75
CA ALA A 84 -8.33 9.47 8.00
C ALA A 84 -8.67 10.78 7.26
N GLN A 85 -7.80 11.80 7.38
CA GLN A 85 -7.96 13.08 6.69
C GLN A 85 -7.96 12.95 5.16
N ILE A 86 -7.09 12.09 4.63
CA ILE A 86 -7.05 11.79 3.18
C ILE A 86 -8.35 11.10 2.76
N GLY A 87 -8.80 10.12 3.55
CA GLY A 87 -10.06 9.42 3.31
C GLY A 87 -11.26 10.36 3.27
N ASP A 88 -11.37 11.25 4.26
CA ASP A 88 -12.45 12.26 4.34
C ASP A 88 -12.44 13.21 3.13
N LEU A 89 -11.24 13.63 2.67
CA LEU A 89 -11.11 14.52 1.51
C LEU A 89 -11.51 13.87 0.18
N LEU A 90 -11.25 12.58 0.01
CA LEU A 90 -11.42 11.87 -1.26
C LEU A 90 -12.62 10.92 -1.27
N GLY A 91 -13.30 10.72 -0.13
CA GLY A 91 -14.42 9.78 0.00
C GLY A 91 -14.00 8.32 0.10
N TYR A 92 -12.79 8.03 0.59
CA TYR A 92 -12.31 6.67 0.82
C TYR A 92 -12.26 6.30 2.29
N SER A 93 -12.34 5.00 2.60
CA SER A 93 -12.13 4.53 3.97
C SER A 93 -10.65 4.70 4.37
N PRO A 94 -10.35 4.93 5.67
CA PRO A 94 -8.97 4.99 6.15
C PRO A 94 -8.16 3.73 5.82
N ARG A 95 -8.79 2.54 5.85
CA ARG A 95 -8.16 1.26 5.48
C ARG A 95 -7.74 1.25 4.00
N HIS A 96 -8.58 1.79 3.10
CA HIS A 96 -8.21 1.93 1.69
C HIS A 96 -6.99 2.84 1.52
N VAL A 97 -6.96 3.98 2.22
CA VAL A 97 -5.82 4.90 2.18
C VAL A 97 -4.54 4.22 2.70
N GLN A 98 -4.62 3.48 3.80
CA GLN A 98 -3.48 2.71 4.33
C GLN A 98 -2.95 1.69 3.32
N ARG A 99 -3.84 0.98 2.61
CA ARG A 99 -3.45 0.06 1.52
C ARG A 99 -2.71 0.79 0.40
N MET A 100 -3.20 1.97 -0.02
CA MET A 100 -2.54 2.78 -1.06
C MET A 100 -1.18 3.30 -0.61
N LEU A 101 -1.06 3.75 0.65
CA LEU A 101 0.21 4.20 1.21
C LEU A 101 1.22 3.06 1.34
N LYS A 102 0.76 1.85 1.72
CA LYS A 102 1.62 0.66 1.74
C LYS A 102 2.18 0.32 0.35
N LEU A 103 1.37 0.49 -0.72
CA LEU A 103 1.86 0.34 -2.09
C LEU A 103 2.82 1.46 -2.49
N ALA A 104 2.66 2.66 -1.94
CA ALA A 104 3.56 3.79 -2.19
C ALA A 104 4.98 3.58 -1.60
N ASP A 105 5.14 2.68 -0.63
CA ASP A 105 6.43 2.33 -0.02
C ASP A 105 7.21 1.28 -0.83
N LEU A 106 6.65 0.75 -1.93
CA LEU A 106 7.35 -0.16 -2.82
C LEU A 106 8.58 0.49 -3.48
N ALA A 107 9.56 -0.34 -3.81
CA ALA A 107 10.74 0.11 -4.52
C ALA A 107 10.37 0.83 -5.84
N PRO A 108 11.08 1.91 -6.21
CA PRO A 108 10.74 2.70 -7.40
C PRO A 108 10.62 1.88 -8.69
N VAL A 109 11.50 0.91 -8.91
CA VAL A 109 11.48 0.04 -10.10
C VAL A 109 10.17 -0.77 -10.24
N ILE A 110 9.53 -1.10 -9.11
CA ILE A 110 8.24 -1.80 -9.08
C ILE A 110 7.10 -0.84 -9.44
N LEU A 111 7.14 0.37 -8.91
CA LEU A 111 6.16 1.42 -9.23
C LEU A 111 6.27 1.85 -10.70
N ASP A 112 7.48 1.93 -11.24
CA ASP A 112 7.72 2.18 -12.67
C ASP A 112 7.15 1.05 -13.54
N ALA A 113 7.36 -0.22 -13.13
CA ALA A 113 6.79 -1.37 -13.81
C ALA A 113 5.25 -1.37 -13.81
N LEU A 114 4.63 -0.89 -12.73
CA LEU A 114 3.19 -0.68 -12.64
C LEU A 114 2.73 0.46 -13.57
N ALA A 115 3.45 1.58 -13.59
CA ALA A 115 3.13 2.73 -14.43
C ALA A 115 3.25 2.43 -15.94
N GLU A 116 4.09 1.47 -16.31
CA GLU A 116 4.30 0.97 -17.67
C GLU A 116 3.39 -0.22 -18.03
N ASP A 117 2.41 -0.57 -17.19
CA ASP A 117 1.52 -1.73 -17.38
C ASP A 117 2.23 -3.09 -17.53
N ARG A 118 3.50 -3.19 -17.11
CA ARG A 118 4.25 -4.45 -17.11
C ARG A 118 3.77 -5.42 -16.02
N ILE A 119 3.26 -4.87 -14.92
CA ILE A 119 2.65 -5.59 -13.80
C ILE A 119 1.32 -4.96 -13.40
N THR A 120 0.55 -5.65 -12.58
CA THR A 120 -0.74 -5.20 -12.06
C THR A 120 -0.66 -4.84 -10.58
N THR A 121 -1.70 -4.23 -10.06
CA THR A 121 -1.85 -3.98 -8.62
C THR A 121 -1.74 -5.24 -7.76
N GLU A 122 -2.16 -6.41 -8.24
CA GLU A 122 -2.02 -7.67 -7.51
C GLU A 122 -0.55 -8.06 -7.28
N HIS A 123 0.32 -7.83 -8.26
CA HIS A 123 1.76 -8.03 -8.11
C HIS A 123 2.35 -7.07 -7.06
N CYS A 124 1.93 -5.81 -7.09
CA CYS A 124 2.33 -4.82 -6.10
C CYS A 124 1.87 -5.19 -4.69
N GLN A 125 0.64 -5.68 -4.54
CA GLN A 125 0.10 -6.16 -3.25
C GLN A 125 0.91 -7.35 -2.72
N ALA A 126 1.28 -8.29 -3.58
CA ALA A 126 2.12 -9.42 -3.20
C ALA A 126 3.52 -8.96 -2.77
N LEU A 127 4.16 -8.05 -3.52
CA LEU A 127 5.47 -7.49 -3.18
C LEU A 127 5.44 -6.62 -1.91
N ALA A 128 4.31 -5.98 -1.60
CA ALA A 128 4.13 -5.17 -0.40
C ALA A 128 4.04 -6.01 0.89
N LEU A 129 3.98 -7.33 0.81
CA LEU A 129 4.18 -8.22 1.97
C LEU A 129 5.61 -8.10 2.51
N GLU A 130 6.59 -7.78 1.66
CA GLU A 130 7.97 -7.54 2.06
C GLU A 130 8.17 -6.06 2.41
N ASN A 131 8.83 -5.78 3.53
CA ASN A 131 9.11 -4.43 4.00
C ASN A 131 10.48 -3.91 3.52
N ASP A 132 11.45 -4.82 3.32
CA ASP A 132 12.76 -4.45 2.81
C ASP A 132 12.71 -4.22 1.30
N THR A 133 12.96 -2.98 0.88
CA THR A 133 12.94 -2.57 -0.53
C THR A 133 14.00 -3.28 -1.38
N ALA A 134 15.15 -3.63 -0.81
CA ALA A 134 16.18 -4.39 -1.52
C ALA A 134 15.70 -5.83 -1.79
N ARG A 135 15.06 -6.45 -0.80
CA ARG A 135 14.45 -7.78 -0.95
C ARG A 135 13.27 -7.77 -1.92
N GLN A 136 12.43 -6.71 -1.90
CA GLN A 136 11.36 -6.53 -2.90
C GLN A 136 11.90 -6.59 -4.33
N VAL A 137 13.01 -5.89 -4.61
CA VAL A 137 13.64 -5.88 -5.94
C VAL A 137 14.16 -7.27 -6.32
N GLN A 138 14.87 -7.95 -5.42
CA GLN A 138 15.37 -9.31 -5.65
C GLN A 138 14.25 -10.30 -5.98
N VAL A 139 13.16 -10.27 -5.21
CA VAL A 139 11.99 -11.13 -5.44
C VAL A 139 11.32 -10.79 -6.77
N PHE A 140 11.18 -9.51 -7.08
CA PHE A 140 10.61 -9.06 -8.35
C PHE A 140 11.41 -9.54 -9.55
N GLU A 141 12.75 -9.39 -9.53
CA GLU A 141 13.64 -9.86 -10.57
C GLU A 141 13.62 -11.39 -10.73
N ALA A 142 13.67 -12.13 -9.62
CA ALA A 142 13.58 -13.58 -9.64
C ALA A 142 12.23 -14.08 -10.21
N ALA A 143 11.12 -13.42 -9.84
CA ALA A 143 9.81 -13.74 -10.39
C ALA A 143 9.72 -13.43 -11.90
N CYS A 144 10.34 -12.34 -12.37
CA CYS A 144 10.40 -12.02 -13.80
C CYS A 144 11.22 -13.05 -14.58
N GLN A 145 12.32 -13.57 -14.02
CA GLN A 145 13.16 -14.59 -14.66
C GLN A 145 12.45 -15.93 -14.78
N SER A 146 11.63 -16.30 -13.79
CA SER A 146 10.87 -17.56 -13.79
C SER A 146 9.56 -17.48 -14.57
N GLY A 147 9.08 -16.28 -14.88
CA GLY A 147 7.82 -16.04 -15.56
C GLY A 147 7.88 -16.23 -17.08
N TRP A 148 6.76 -16.65 -17.67
CA TRP A 148 6.65 -16.77 -19.12
C TRP A 148 6.72 -15.37 -19.79
N GLY A 149 7.66 -15.19 -20.70
CA GLY A 149 7.84 -13.92 -21.42
C GLY A 149 8.28 -12.75 -20.52
N GLY A 150 8.93 -13.04 -19.37
CA GLY A 150 9.41 -12.03 -18.45
C GLY A 150 8.29 -11.38 -17.59
N LYS A 151 7.06 -11.93 -17.63
CA LYS A 151 5.98 -11.48 -16.74
C LYS A 151 5.99 -12.29 -15.44
N PRO A 152 6.11 -11.65 -14.29
CA PRO A 152 6.09 -12.35 -13.01
C PRO A 152 4.72 -12.98 -12.73
N ASP A 153 4.70 -14.10 -11.98
CA ASP A 153 3.45 -14.69 -11.45
C ASP A 153 3.29 -14.27 -9.98
N VAL A 154 2.10 -13.81 -9.62
CA VAL A 154 1.76 -13.37 -8.25
C VAL A 154 1.99 -14.47 -7.22
N ARG A 155 1.73 -15.75 -7.57
CA ARG A 155 1.96 -16.88 -6.67
C ARG A 155 3.45 -17.13 -6.44
N VAL A 156 4.28 -16.98 -7.48
CA VAL A 156 5.73 -17.10 -7.35
C VAL A 156 6.27 -16.00 -6.43
N ILE A 157 5.81 -14.76 -6.59
CA ILE A 157 6.17 -13.65 -5.70
C ILE A 157 5.83 -13.98 -4.24
N ARG A 158 4.57 -14.40 -3.98
CA ARG A 158 4.13 -14.76 -2.62
C ARG A 158 4.98 -15.89 -2.04
N ASN A 159 5.21 -16.95 -2.78
CA ASN A 159 6.01 -18.09 -2.33
C ASN A 159 7.44 -17.68 -1.99
N LEU A 160 8.09 -16.86 -2.81
CA LEU A 160 9.45 -16.38 -2.55
C LEU A 160 9.56 -15.50 -1.29
N ILE A 161 8.49 -14.76 -0.97
CA ILE A 161 8.46 -13.92 0.23
C ILE A 161 8.15 -14.75 1.49
N THR A 162 7.25 -15.74 1.37
CA THR A 162 6.73 -16.51 2.52
C THR A 162 7.32 -17.92 2.62
N GLU A 163 8.48 -18.17 2.02
CA GLU A 163 9.08 -19.51 1.92
C GLU A 163 9.30 -20.17 3.29
N SER A 164 9.64 -19.38 4.33
CA SER A 164 9.80 -19.83 5.72
C SER A 164 8.61 -19.54 6.62
N GLU A 165 7.50 -19.09 6.07
CA GLU A 165 6.34 -18.59 6.82
C GLU A 165 5.10 -19.45 6.59
N VAL A 166 4.21 -19.46 7.57
CA VAL A 166 2.88 -20.06 7.47
C VAL A 166 1.80 -19.02 7.67
N ALA A 167 0.68 -19.19 6.95
CA ALA A 167 -0.47 -18.32 7.11
C ALA A 167 -1.05 -18.45 8.52
N VAL A 168 -1.39 -17.32 9.15
CA VAL A 168 -2.03 -17.29 10.48
C VAL A 168 -3.52 -17.63 10.41
N ALA A 169 -4.17 -17.32 9.28
CA ALA A 169 -5.58 -17.59 9.06
C ALA A 169 -5.88 -19.09 9.10
N GLY A 170 -6.77 -19.50 10.00
CA GLY A 170 -7.12 -20.90 10.20
C GLY A 170 -6.05 -21.78 10.87
N ASN A 171 -4.89 -21.23 11.23
CA ASN A 171 -3.82 -21.98 11.87
C ASN A 171 -4.14 -22.22 13.35
N SER A 172 -4.32 -23.50 13.73
CA SER A 172 -4.67 -23.90 15.08
C SER A 172 -3.52 -23.66 16.08
N LYS A 173 -2.26 -23.86 15.66
CA LYS A 173 -1.06 -23.59 16.48
C LYS A 173 -0.99 -22.11 16.83
N PHE A 174 -1.10 -21.24 15.81
CA PHE A 174 -1.08 -19.79 16.01
C PHE A 174 -2.21 -19.31 16.93
N ARG A 175 -3.43 -19.83 16.73
CA ARG A 175 -4.58 -19.51 17.59
C ARG A 175 -4.37 -19.94 19.04
N PHE A 176 -3.71 -21.08 19.27
CA PHE A 176 -3.38 -21.56 20.62
C PHE A 176 -2.30 -20.68 21.26
N VAL A 177 -1.26 -20.33 20.53
CA VAL A 177 -0.15 -19.49 21.03
C VAL A 177 -0.65 -18.06 21.31
N GLY A 178 -1.36 -17.45 20.37
CA GLY A 178 -1.81 -16.05 20.39
C GLY A 178 -0.84 -15.10 19.71
N ALA A 179 -1.35 -14.01 19.16
CA ALA A 179 -0.54 -13.03 18.43
C ALA A 179 0.47 -12.29 19.31
N ASP A 180 0.14 -12.11 20.60
CA ASP A 180 0.98 -11.39 21.58
C ASP A 180 2.32 -12.07 21.89
N ALA A 181 2.47 -13.34 21.46
CA ALA A 181 3.71 -14.09 21.64
C ALA A 181 4.80 -13.76 20.59
N PHE A 182 4.45 -12.98 19.56
CA PHE A 182 5.35 -12.70 18.45
C PHE A 182 5.74 -11.23 18.40
N SER A 183 6.98 -10.96 18.03
CA SER A 183 7.44 -9.61 17.72
C SER A 183 6.88 -9.14 16.38
N PRO A 184 6.83 -7.81 16.12
CA PRO A 184 6.41 -7.27 14.83
C PRO A 184 7.23 -7.77 13.63
N ASP A 185 8.46 -8.23 13.86
CA ASP A 185 9.35 -8.75 12.81
C ASP A 185 9.04 -10.22 12.46
N GLU A 186 8.45 -10.97 13.41
CA GLU A 186 8.07 -12.37 13.24
C GLU A 186 6.65 -12.55 12.70
N LEU A 187 5.82 -11.50 12.81
CA LEU A 187 4.44 -11.50 12.36
C LEU A 187 4.24 -10.51 11.21
N ARG A 188 4.11 -11.03 10.01
CA ARG A 188 3.87 -10.26 8.81
C ARG A 188 2.36 -10.11 8.57
N THR A 189 1.86 -8.87 8.57
CA THR A 189 0.44 -8.59 8.34
C THR A 189 0.16 -8.40 6.84
N ASP A 190 -0.83 -9.09 6.30
CA ASP A 190 -1.34 -8.87 4.95
C ASP A 190 -2.52 -7.89 4.99
N LEU A 191 -2.23 -6.61 4.70
CA LEU A 191 -3.26 -5.55 4.62
C LEU A 191 -4.24 -5.73 3.46
N PHE A 192 -3.93 -6.56 2.48
CA PHE A 192 -4.74 -6.78 1.28
C PHE A 192 -5.64 -8.01 1.38
N SER A 193 -5.45 -8.84 2.40
CA SER A 193 -6.36 -9.94 2.74
C SER A 193 -7.67 -9.40 3.30
N ASP A 194 -8.78 -10.10 2.99
CA ASP A 194 -10.10 -9.77 3.54
C ASP A 194 -10.25 -10.22 5.00
N ASP A 195 -9.49 -11.24 5.43
CA ASP A 195 -9.62 -11.92 6.73
C ASP A 195 -8.59 -11.47 7.78
N GLU A 196 -8.08 -10.22 7.71
CA GLU A 196 -6.98 -9.77 8.60
C GLU A 196 -5.83 -10.80 8.64
N GLY A 197 -5.57 -11.41 7.48
CA GLY A 197 -4.60 -12.46 7.32
C GLY A 197 -3.18 -11.94 7.48
N GLY A 198 -2.26 -12.86 7.70
CA GLY A 198 -0.85 -12.59 7.81
C GLY A 198 -0.07 -13.88 7.77
N TYR A 199 1.22 -13.75 7.97
CA TYR A 199 2.16 -14.86 7.97
C TYR A 199 3.04 -14.77 9.21
N VAL A 200 3.40 -15.93 9.76
CA VAL A 200 4.31 -16.05 10.89
C VAL A 200 5.45 -16.99 10.50
N ASP A 201 6.68 -16.67 10.93
CA ASP A 201 7.82 -17.55 10.72
C ASP A 201 7.59 -18.92 11.36
N CYS A 202 7.88 -20.00 10.63
CA CYS A 202 7.65 -21.36 11.08
C CYS A 202 8.43 -21.70 12.33
N VAL A 203 9.68 -21.25 12.41
CA VAL A 203 10.58 -21.55 13.55
C VAL A 203 10.11 -20.79 14.78
N ALA A 204 9.74 -19.52 14.63
CA ALA A 204 9.20 -18.72 15.71
C ALA A 204 7.88 -19.31 16.25
N LEU A 205 6.99 -19.74 15.34
CA LEU A 205 5.73 -20.38 15.73
C LEU A 205 5.95 -21.68 16.52
N ASP A 206 6.84 -22.54 16.07
CA ASP A 206 7.12 -23.81 16.74
C ASP A 206 7.83 -23.59 18.09
N ALA A 207 8.72 -22.60 18.20
CA ALA A 207 9.35 -22.22 19.47
C ALA A 207 8.33 -21.71 20.49
N ALA A 208 7.47 -20.76 20.09
CA ALA A 208 6.43 -20.20 20.94
C ALA A 208 5.37 -21.25 21.34
N LEU A 209 5.07 -22.18 20.43
CA LEU A 209 4.18 -23.31 20.72
C LEU A 209 4.77 -24.23 21.79
N LEU A 210 6.05 -24.58 21.68
CA LEU A 210 6.75 -25.43 22.65
C LEU A 210 6.78 -24.77 24.02
N GLU A 211 7.13 -23.49 24.10
CA GLU A 211 7.14 -22.72 25.34
C GLU A 211 5.77 -22.74 26.03
N LYS A 212 4.71 -22.46 25.27
CA LYS A 212 3.35 -22.45 25.80
C LYS A 212 2.87 -23.83 26.23
N LEU A 213 3.22 -24.89 25.49
CA LEU A 213 2.93 -26.27 25.87
C LEU A 213 3.64 -26.67 27.18
N GLN A 214 4.89 -26.24 27.36
CA GLN A 214 5.63 -26.47 28.60
C GLN A 214 5.00 -25.72 29.78
N ALA A 215 4.61 -24.45 29.59
CA ALA A 215 3.94 -23.69 30.64
C ALA A 215 2.60 -24.32 31.05
N VAL A 216 1.81 -24.78 30.08
CA VAL A 216 0.53 -25.47 30.33
C VAL A 216 0.79 -26.82 31.04
N ALA A 217 1.81 -27.58 30.62
CA ALA A 217 2.16 -28.82 31.25
C ALA A 217 2.58 -28.64 32.74
N GLU A 218 3.34 -27.57 33.03
CA GLU A 218 3.73 -27.23 34.38
C GLU A 218 2.53 -26.82 35.24
N PHE A 219 1.65 -26.00 34.70
CA PHE A 219 0.40 -25.61 35.36
C PHE A 219 -0.46 -26.84 35.71
N LEU A 220 -0.63 -27.78 34.76
CA LEU A 220 -1.39 -29.01 34.99
C LEU A 220 -0.70 -29.91 36.01
N ARG A 221 0.62 -30.03 35.97
CA ARG A 221 1.41 -30.79 36.96
C ARG A 221 1.15 -30.30 38.36
N GLU A 222 1.16 -28.99 38.56
CA GLU A 222 0.89 -28.38 39.88
C GLU A 222 -0.57 -28.53 40.34
N ALA A 223 -1.51 -28.27 39.41
CA ALA A 223 -2.95 -28.30 39.70
C ALA A 223 -3.47 -29.71 40.02
N GLU A 224 -2.96 -30.71 39.31
CA GLU A 224 -3.38 -32.14 39.46
C GLU A 224 -2.49 -32.94 40.38
N GLY A 225 -1.37 -32.37 40.87
CA GLY A 225 -0.43 -33.03 41.74
C GLY A 225 0.37 -34.17 41.11
N TRP A 226 0.63 -34.09 39.82
CA TRP A 226 1.39 -35.11 39.10
C TRP A 226 2.90 -34.98 39.36
N GLU A 227 3.61 -36.09 39.39
CA GLU A 227 5.06 -36.09 39.60
C GLU A 227 5.77 -35.42 38.40
N TRP A 228 5.29 -35.66 37.21
CA TRP A 228 5.83 -35.04 36.01
C TRP A 228 4.73 -34.83 34.93
N CYS A 229 4.91 -33.79 34.13
CA CYS A 229 4.14 -33.52 32.90
C CYS A 229 5.08 -32.80 31.92
N ALA A 230 4.99 -33.09 30.66
CA ALA A 230 5.80 -32.43 29.63
C ALA A 230 4.98 -32.14 28.38
N GLY A 231 5.11 -30.92 27.90
CA GLY A 231 4.59 -30.53 26.55
C GLY A 231 5.50 -31.08 25.46
N ARG A 232 4.92 -31.73 24.43
CA ARG A 232 5.65 -32.19 23.24
C ARG A 232 4.92 -31.77 21.97
N MET A 233 5.69 -31.47 20.94
CA MET A 233 5.19 -31.41 19.57
C MET A 233 5.40 -32.78 18.92
N GLU A 234 4.37 -33.31 18.27
CA GLU A 234 4.45 -34.53 17.45
C GLU A 234 4.80 -34.15 16.00
#